data_1fc20b14cd97d554a697d0d7c5600079
#
_entry.id   1fc20b14cd97d554a697d0d7c5600079
#
_cell.length_a   1.000
_cell.length_b   1.000
_cell.length_c   1.000
_cell.angle_alpha   90.00
_cell.angle_beta   90.00
_cell.angle_gamma   90.00
#
_symmetry.space_group_name_H-M   'P 1'
#
loop_
_entity.id
_entity.type
_entity.pdbx_description
1 polymer ?
#
loop_
_entity_poly.entity_id
_entity_poly.type
_entity_poly.pdbx_seq_one_letter_code
_entity_poly.pdbx_strand_id
1 'polypeptide(L)'
;MSDFIAGSSFQGYFLKFGGSVLPNKFLAYDDYSATPNQRTEIEAYRDLNNLLHRDTSPNLKTKIDFNTRPMWLPDKIEMQSVFTSGLVNKAQRKYKVTYWNDEENTYKTGTFYMPDIEYKPIRVVGNNILYNKIRIALIEY
;
A
#
# COMPACT_ATOMS: atom_id res chain seq x y z
N MET A 1 7.32 26.17 -12.44
CA MET A 1 6.20 25.63 -13.25
C MET A 1 5.43 24.62 -12.44
N SER A 2 4.14 24.66 -12.53
CA SER A 2 3.30 23.69 -11.82
C SER A 2 3.14 22.43 -12.65
N ASP A 3 3.29 21.28 -12.01
CA ASP A 3 2.99 19.97 -12.61
C ASP A 3 1.52 19.59 -12.43
N PHE A 4 0.71 20.54 -11.98
CA PHE A 4 -0.71 20.31 -11.77
C PHE A 4 -1.43 20.05 -13.09
N ILE A 5 -2.21 18.97 -13.11
CA ILE A 5 -3.09 18.61 -14.22
C ILE A 5 -4.53 18.93 -13.82
N ALA A 6 -5.22 19.72 -14.62
CA ALA A 6 -6.62 20.12 -14.34
C ALA A 6 -7.49 18.88 -14.16
N GLY A 7 -8.28 18.85 -13.09
CA GLY A 7 -9.13 17.72 -12.72
C GLY A 7 -8.45 16.63 -11.90
N SER A 8 -7.13 16.75 -11.67
CA SER A 8 -6.40 15.81 -10.81
C SER A 8 -6.37 16.27 -9.37
N SER A 9 -6.58 15.34 -8.44
CA SER A 9 -6.43 15.59 -7.00
C SER A 9 -5.12 15.01 -6.43
N PHE A 10 -4.24 14.51 -7.27
CA PHE A 10 -2.97 13.93 -6.83
C PHE A 10 -2.07 14.99 -6.20
N GLN A 11 -1.61 14.71 -4.97
CA GLN A 11 -0.83 15.64 -4.16
C GLN A 11 0.64 15.25 -4.06
N GLY A 12 1.12 14.35 -4.91
CA GLY A 12 2.53 13.98 -5.00
C GLY A 12 2.95 12.79 -4.17
N TYR A 13 2.06 12.18 -3.38
CA TYR A 13 2.36 10.98 -2.61
C TYR A 13 1.38 9.86 -2.93
N PHE A 14 1.82 8.61 -2.74
CA PHE A 14 0.98 7.43 -2.93
C PHE A 14 0.34 6.95 -1.63
N LEU A 15 1.05 7.04 -0.52
CA LEU A 15 0.61 6.51 0.76
C LEU A 15 0.81 7.52 1.88
N LYS A 16 -0.16 7.52 2.80
CA LYS A 16 -0.13 8.32 4.01
C LYS A 16 -0.65 7.47 5.16
N PHE A 17 0.13 7.34 6.21
CA PHE A 17 -0.20 6.55 7.39
C PHE A 17 -0.66 7.49 8.50
N GLY A 18 -1.97 7.45 8.81
CA GLY A 18 -2.53 8.42 9.74
C GLY A 18 -2.32 9.85 9.24
N GLY A 19 -1.57 10.64 10.01
CA GLY A 19 -1.24 12.02 9.63
C GLY A 19 0.10 12.18 8.89
N SER A 20 0.85 11.09 8.66
CA SER A 20 2.22 11.15 8.12
C SER A 20 2.29 10.59 6.70
N VAL A 21 2.75 11.41 5.76
CA VAL A 21 2.99 11.00 4.38
C VAL A 21 4.20 10.10 4.31
N LEU A 22 4.07 8.95 3.62
CA LEU A 22 5.23 8.10 3.31
C LEU A 22 6.01 8.74 2.16
N PRO A 23 7.27 9.15 2.39
CA PRO A 23 8.06 9.74 1.31
C PRO A 23 8.25 8.78 0.14
N ASN A 24 8.04 9.28 -1.07
CA ASN A 24 8.18 8.48 -2.29
C ASN A 24 9.63 7.98 -2.49
N LYS A 25 10.61 8.61 -1.85
CA LYS A 25 12.02 8.16 -1.92
C LYS A 25 12.23 6.73 -1.43
N PHE A 26 11.31 6.20 -0.61
CA PHE A 26 11.38 4.82 -0.13
C PHE A 26 10.80 3.82 -1.13
N LEU A 27 10.05 4.28 -2.11
CA LEU A 27 9.36 3.39 -3.06
C LEU A 27 10.24 3.08 -4.25
N ALA A 28 10.30 1.79 -4.61
CA ALA A 28 10.78 1.38 -5.91
C ALA A 28 9.58 1.41 -6.86
N TYR A 29 9.49 2.42 -7.71
CA TYR A 29 8.28 2.67 -8.51
C TYR A 29 7.89 1.52 -9.42
N ASP A 30 8.87 0.80 -9.94
CA ASP A 30 8.64 -0.37 -10.78
C ASP A 30 8.09 -1.58 -10.01
N ASP A 31 8.21 -1.55 -8.68
CA ASP A 31 7.72 -2.62 -7.80
C ASP A 31 6.46 -2.21 -7.01
N TYR A 32 5.99 -0.96 -7.18
CA TYR A 32 4.76 -0.52 -6.52
C TYR A 32 3.56 -0.91 -7.36
N SER A 33 2.61 -1.59 -6.73
CA SER A 33 1.34 -1.92 -7.36
C SER A 33 0.18 -1.76 -6.38
N ALA A 34 -0.92 -1.23 -6.87
CA ALA A 34 -2.16 -1.13 -6.12
C ALA A 34 -3.28 -1.72 -6.98
N THR A 35 -4.05 -2.62 -6.37
CA THR A 35 -5.27 -3.15 -6.99
C THR A 35 -6.44 -2.64 -6.17
N PRO A 36 -6.96 -1.46 -6.51
CA PRO A 36 -8.03 -0.85 -5.75
C PRO A 36 -9.37 -1.50 -6.06
N ASN A 37 -10.28 -1.42 -5.08
CA ASN A 37 -11.68 -1.81 -5.26
C ASN A 37 -11.83 -3.24 -5.79
N GLN A 38 -11.06 -4.18 -5.24
CA GLN A 38 -11.16 -5.58 -5.65
C GLN A 38 -12.54 -6.14 -5.33
N ARG A 39 -13.10 -6.82 -6.31
CA ARG A 39 -14.41 -7.46 -6.22
C ARG A 39 -14.22 -8.92 -5.87
N THR A 40 -14.96 -9.38 -4.85
CA THR A 40 -14.92 -10.78 -4.44
C THR A 40 -16.14 -11.48 -5.03
N GLU A 41 -15.92 -12.50 -5.85
CA GLU A 41 -16.96 -13.34 -6.39
C GLU A 41 -17.42 -14.34 -5.33
N ILE A 42 -18.73 -14.32 -5.02
CA ILE A 42 -19.35 -15.30 -4.14
C ILE A 42 -19.71 -16.54 -4.94
N GLU A 43 -20.30 -16.34 -6.12
CA GLU A 43 -20.73 -17.41 -6.99
C GLU A 43 -20.68 -16.92 -8.46
N ALA A 44 -20.31 -17.82 -9.36
CA ALA A 44 -20.33 -17.55 -10.80
C ALA A 44 -20.73 -18.82 -11.53
N TYR A 45 -21.66 -18.70 -12.48
CA TYR A 45 -22.07 -19.82 -13.33
C TYR A 45 -22.63 -19.31 -14.65
N ARG A 46 -22.70 -20.21 -15.64
CA ARG A 46 -23.34 -19.92 -16.94
C ARG A 46 -24.63 -20.72 -17.05
N ASP A 47 -25.67 -20.08 -17.54
CA ASP A 47 -26.96 -20.73 -17.77
C ASP A 47 -26.98 -21.45 -19.10
N LEU A 48 -28.14 -22.03 -19.45
CA LEU A 48 -28.34 -22.79 -20.68
C LEU A 48 -28.14 -21.94 -21.96
N ASN A 49 -28.30 -20.62 -21.85
CA ASN A 49 -28.06 -19.68 -22.95
C ASN A 49 -26.60 -19.17 -22.96
N ASN A 50 -25.73 -19.77 -22.17
CA ASN A 50 -24.33 -19.38 -22.00
C ASN A 50 -24.13 -17.97 -21.47
N LEU A 51 -25.11 -17.42 -20.78
CA LEU A 51 -24.98 -16.14 -20.08
C LEU A 51 -24.31 -16.34 -18.74
N LEU A 52 -23.33 -15.48 -18.45
CA LEU A 52 -22.62 -15.50 -17.19
C LEU A 52 -23.47 -14.87 -16.10
N HIS A 53 -23.66 -15.59 -15.01
CA HIS A 53 -24.25 -15.09 -13.79
C HIS A 53 -23.17 -15.00 -12.72
N ARG A 54 -23.03 -13.83 -12.11
CA ARG A 54 -22.01 -13.58 -11.08
C ARG A 54 -22.68 -12.99 -9.86
N ASP A 55 -22.33 -13.57 -8.72
CA ASP A 55 -22.71 -13.02 -7.41
C ASP A 55 -21.44 -12.50 -6.74
N THR A 56 -21.33 -11.18 -6.57
CA THR A 56 -20.16 -10.53 -6.03
C THR A 56 -20.47 -9.83 -4.72
N SER A 57 -19.49 -9.80 -3.81
CA SER A 57 -19.60 -9.03 -2.58
C SER A 57 -19.79 -7.56 -2.90
N PRO A 58 -20.74 -6.86 -2.22
CA PRO A 58 -20.90 -5.42 -2.39
C PRO A 58 -19.73 -4.63 -1.81
N ASN A 59 -18.91 -5.26 -0.96
CA ASN A 59 -17.77 -4.61 -0.32
C ASN A 59 -16.55 -4.69 -1.21
N LEU A 60 -16.06 -3.51 -1.64
CA LEU A 60 -14.85 -3.40 -2.45
C LEU A 60 -13.65 -3.22 -1.54
N LYS A 61 -12.60 -4.02 -1.76
CA LYS A 61 -11.38 -3.99 -0.94
C LYS A 61 -10.16 -3.72 -1.79
N THR A 62 -9.21 -3.01 -1.23
CA THR A 62 -7.98 -2.61 -1.90
C THR A 62 -6.80 -3.43 -1.39
N LYS A 63 -5.92 -3.82 -2.30
CA LYS A 63 -4.63 -4.43 -1.98
C LYS A 63 -3.51 -3.58 -2.56
N ILE A 64 -2.51 -3.30 -1.74
CA ILE A 64 -1.31 -2.57 -2.15
C ILE A 64 -0.11 -3.45 -1.83
N ASP A 65 0.81 -3.57 -2.77
CA ASP A 65 2.02 -4.37 -2.63
C ASP A 65 3.18 -3.62 -3.27
N PHE A 66 4.28 -3.52 -2.56
CA PHE A 66 5.46 -2.86 -3.09
C PHE A 66 6.73 -3.33 -2.39
N ASN A 67 7.86 -3.19 -3.09
CA ASN A 67 9.17 -3.28 -2.49
C ASN A 67 9.74 -1.88 -2.32
N THR A 68 10.46 -1.66 -1.24
CA THR A 68 11.20 -0.43 -1.04
C THR A 68 12.51 -0.49 -1.84
N ARG A 69 13.19 0.65 -1.94
CA ARG A 69 14.58 0.67 -2.38
C ARG A 69 15.48 0.15 -1.24
N PRO A 70 16.67 -0.37 -1.56
CA PRO A 70 17.65 -0.63 -0.51
C PRO A 70 17.88 0.63 0.31
N MET A 71 17.94 0.49 1.63
CA MET A 71 18.04 1.65 2.51
C MET A 71 18.95 1.38 3.70
N TRP A 72 19.54 2.45 4.21
CA TRP A 72 20.33 2.42 5.44
C TRP A 72 19.43 2.47 6.67
N LEU A 73 19.96 2.09 7.82
CA LEU A 73 19.21 2.02 9.07
C LEU A 73 18.47 3.32 9.42
N PRO A 74 19.04 4.53 9.29
CA PRO A 74 18.30 5.76 9.58
C PRO A 74 17.04 5.93 8.74
N ASP A 75 17.09 5.59 7.46
CA ASP A 75 15.93 5.66 6.57
C ASP A 75 14.89 4.61 6.94
N LYS A 76 15.32 3.40 7.31
CA LYS A 76 14.40 2.37 7.78
C LYS A 76 13.66 2.84 9.04
N ILE A 77 14.34 3.45 9.97
CA ILE A 77 13.75 3.98 11.21
C ILE A 77 12.73 5.07 10.88
N GLU A 78 13.05 5.97 9.95
CA GLU A 78 12.11 7.00 9.48
C GLU A 78 10.86 6.37 8.86
N MET A 79 11.02 5.37 8.00
CA MET A 79 9.90 4.66 7.39
C MET A 79 9.01 3.98 8.44
N GLN A 80 9.62 3.31 9.42
CA GLN A 80 8.88 2.67 10.50
C GLN A 80 8.13 3.68 11.37
N SER A 81 8.70 4.86 11.58
CA SER A 81 8.03 5.95 12.29
C SER A 81 6.79 6.44 11.54
N VAL A 82 6.86 6.53 10.22
CA VAL A 82 5.69 6.87 9.38
C VAL A 82 4.60 5.81 9.54
N PHE A 83 4.94 4.53 9.46
CA PHE A 83 3.97 3.45 9.64
C PHE A 83 3.30 3.53 11.02
N THR A 84 4.06 3.77 12.06
CA THR A 84 3.54 3.87 13.43
C THR A 84 2.52 5.00 13.58
N SER A 85 2.64 6.06 12.80
CA SER A 85 1.67 7.17 12.82
C SER A 85 0.26 6.72 12.40
N GLY A 86 0.14 5.65 11.64
CA GLY A 86 -1.15 5.09 11.24
C GLY A 86 -1.60 3.88 12.06
N LEU A 87 -0.84 3.49 13.06
CA LEU A 87 -1.12 2.27 13.82
C LEU A 87 -2.41 2.40 14.63
N VAL A 88 -3.33 1.47 14.41
CA VAL A 88 -4.61 1.37 15.13
C VAL A 88 -4.56 0.28 16.18
N ASN A 89 -4.01 -0.88 15.83
CA ASN A 89 -3.87 -2.02 16.73
C ASN A 89 -2.56 -2.76 16.42
N LYS A 90 -1.64 -2.71 17.37
CA LYS A 90 -0.30 -3.29 17.19
C LYS A 90 -0.33 -4.82 17.08
N ALA A 91 -1.14 -5.47 17.93
CA ALA A 91 -1.22 -6.94 17.92
C ALA A 91 -1.79 -7.48 16.62
N GLN A 92 -2.74 -6.77 16.02
CA GLN A 92 -3.36 -7.14 14.76
C GLN A 92 -2.65 -6.57 13.54
N ARG A 93 -1.63 -5.75 13.73
CA ARG A 93 -0.94 -5.00 12.67
C ARG A 93 -1.92 -4.26 11.78
N LYS A 94 -2.83 -3.54 12.42
CA LYS A 94 -3.91 -2.81 11.79
C LYS A 94 -3.54 -1.34 11.69
N TYR A 95 -3.60 -0.79 10.49
CA TYR A 95 -3.18 0.58 10.18
C TYR A 95 -4.26 1.34 9.46
N LYS A 96 -4.37 2.63 9.76
CA LYS A 96 -5.18 3.56 8.99
C LYS A 96 -4.32 4.15 7.88
N VAL A 97 -4.71 3.93 6.64
CA VAL A 97 -3.92 4.32 5.47
C VAL A 97 -4.77 5.12 4.51
N THR A 98 -4.25 6.27 4.09
CA THR A 98 -4.78 7.03 2.95
C THR A 98 -3.90 6.70 1.75
N TYR A 99 -4.53 6.30 0.65
CA TYR A 99 -3.85 5.84 -0.54
C TYR A 99 -4.41 6.47 -1.80
N TRP A 100 -3.57 6.56 -2.83
CA TRP A 100 -4.03 6.98 -4.15
C TRP A 100 -4.77 5.82 -4.82
N ASN A 101 -6.07 6.01 -5.08
CA ASN A 101 -6.90 5.02 -5.75
C ASN A 101 -6.83 5.25 -7.26
N ASP A 102 -6.13 4.34 -7.96
CA ASP A 102 -5.89 4.48 -9.39
C ASP A 102 -7.15 4.25 -10.24
N GLU A 103 -8.16 3.56 -9.71
CA GLU A 103 -9.41 3.36 -10.42
C GLU A 103 -10.29 4.61 -10.40
N GLU A 104 -10.33 5.32 -9.28
CA GLU A 104 -11.19 6.49 -9.09
C GLU A 104 -10.45 7.81 -9.21
N ASN A 105 -9.12 7.77 -9.32
CA ASN A 105 -8.24 8.94 -9.46
C ASN A 105 -8.42 9.96 -8.33
N THR A 106 -8.51 9.47 -7.12
CA THR A 106 -8.60 10.28 -5.90
C THR A 106 -8.00 9.52 -4.72
N TYR A 107 -7.77 10.23 -3.62
CA TYR A 107 -7.35 9.60 -2.38
C TYR A 107 -8.51 8.97 -1.66
N LYS A 108 -8.28 7.79 -1.09
CA LYS A 108 -9.22 7.13 -0.20
C LYS A 108 -8.53 6.70 1.07
N THR A 109 -9.28 6.62 2.16
CA THR A 109 -8.78 6.18 3.45
C THR A 109 -9.48 4.90 3.84
N GLY A 110 -8.71 3.92 4.29
CA GLY A 110 -9.22 2.66 4.78
C GLY A 110 -8.38 2.13 5.92
N THR A 111 -8.82 1.03 6.48
CA THR A 111 -8.09 0.29 7.51
C THR A 111 -7.49 -0.94 6.87
N PHE A 112 -6.17 -1.11 7.02
CA PHE A 112 -5.40 -2.15 6.35
C PHE A 112 -4.69 -3.05 7.36
N TYR A 113 -4.58 -4.31 6.99
CA TYR A 113 -3.69 -5.26 7.63
C TYR A 113 -2.35 -5.23 6.90
N MET A 114 -1.27 -5.07 7.67
CA MET A 114 0.08 -5.14 7.14
C MET A 114 0.73 -6.43 7.66
N PRO A 115 0.93 -7.45 6.80
CA PRO A 115 1.61 -8.67 7.21
C PRO A 115 3.00 -8.41 7.78
N ASP A 116 3.49 -9.35 8.57
CA ASP A 116 4.83 -9.26 9.14
C ASP A 116 5.88 -9.06 8.06
N ILE A 117 6.87 -8.24 8.39
CA ILE A 117 7.89 -7.79 7.43
C ILE A 117 9.17 -8.56 7.71
N GLU A 118 9.78 -9.10 6.64
CA GLU A 118 11.10 -9.67 6.69
C GLU A 118 12.15 -8.62 6.31
N TYR A 119 13.16 -8.46 7.14
CA TYR A 119 14.26 -7.52 6.91
C TYR A 119 15.53 -8.32 6.58
N LYS A 120 16.18 -7.98 5.46
CA LYS A 120 17.39 -8.67 4.99
C LYS A 120 18.56 -7.69 4.94
N PRO A 121 19.45 -7.68 5.95
CA PRO A 121 20.67 -6.88 5.88
C PRO A 121 21.59 -7.44 4.79
N ILE A 122 22.22 -6.55 4.03
CA ILE A 122 23.20 -6.94 3.01
C ILE A 122 24.60 -6.41 3.31
N ARG A 123 24.73 -5.42 4.20
CA ARG A 123 26.03 -4.85 4.53
C ARG A 123 25.98 -4.14 5.88
N VAL A 124 27.06 -4.22 6.61
CA VAL A 124 27.30 -3.45 7.84
C VAL A 124 28.52 -2.59 7.67
N VAL A 125 28.39 -1.30 7.94
CA VAL A 125 29.50 -0.34 7.92
C VAL A 125 29.48 0.44 9.23
N GLY A 126 30.45 0.18 10.10
CA GLY A 126 30.49 0.78 11.43
C GLY A 126 29.21 0.44 12.22
N ASN A 127 28.48 1.45 12.64
CA ASN A 127 27.23 1.30 13.37
C ASN A 127 25.99 1.42 12.45
N ASN A 128 26.17 1.28 11.14
CA ASN A 128 25.10 1.42 10.18
C ASN A 128 24.86 0.09 9.45
N ILE A 129 23.63 -0.13 9.03
CA ILE A 129 23.22 -1.35 8.32
C ILE A 129 22.56 -0.94 7.01
N LEU A 130 22.97 -1.57 5.91
CA LEU A 130 22.29 -1.44 4.63
C LEU A 130 21.33 -2.62 4.48
N TYR A 131 20.06 -2.32 4.30
CA TYR A 131 19.01 -3.33 4.07
C TYR A 131 18.74 -3.48 2.59
N ASN A 132 18.49 -4.71 2.17
CA ASN A 132 17.97 -5.01 0.85
C ASN A 132 16.52 -4.52 0.73
N LYS A 133 15.95 -4.64 -0.45
CA LYS A 133 14.55 -4.31 -0.69
C LYS A 133 13.67 -4.95 0.38
N ILE A 134 12.75 -4.15 0.92
CA ILE A 134 11.80 -4.60 1.95
C ILE A 134 10.43 -4.69 1.28
N ARG A 135 9.80 -5.85 1.38
CA ARG A 135 8.46 -6.04 0.84
C ARG A 135 7.42 -5.60 1.85
N ILE A 136 6.53 -4.71 1.42
CA ILE A 136 5.41 -4.22 2.20
C ILE A 136 4.12 -4.56 1.48
N ALA A 137 3.20 -5.18 2.17
CA ALA A 137 1.87 -5.46 1.66
C ALA A 137 0.82 -4.83 2.57
N LEU A 138 -0.23 -4.30 1.98
CA LEU A 138 -1.36 -3.71 2.69
C LEU A 138 -2.63 -4.33 2.13
N ILE A 139 -3.40 -4.96 3.01
CA ILE A 139 -4.64 -5.63 2.65
C ILE A 139 -5.77 -4.98 3.43
N GLU A 140 -6.74 -4.41 2.72
CA GLU A 140 -7.86 -3.72 3.35
C GLU A 140 -8.79 -4.70 4.07
N TYR A 141 -9.24 -4.28 5.25
CA TYR A 141 -10.25 -5.05 6.03
C TYR A 141 -11.60 -5.08 5.36
#